data_a4a6370c1936109b0f8914f2fd9ee1ce
#
_entry.id   a4a6370c1936109b0f8914f2fd9ee1ce
#
_cell.length_a   1.000
_cell.length_b   1.000
_cell.length_c   1.000
_cell.angle_alpha   90.00
_cell.angle_beta   90.00
_cell.angle_gamma   90.00
#
_symmetry.space_group_name_H-M   'P 1'
#
loop_
_entity.id
_entity.type
_entity.pdbx_description
1 polymer ?
#
loop_
_entity_poly.entity_id
_entity_poly.type
_entity_poly.pdbx_seq_one_letter_code
_entity_poly.pdbx_strand_id
1 'polypeptide(L)'
;KTLPRKPYGVAPVPDAIAPKYTGGRYVGTSKNSTEPGYYWVNTYDLPSRTLYTLPSLTVHEAVPGHHLQGSLNNELGDSIPQFRRDLYLSAYGEGWGLYSEFLADEMGMYTTSYEQFGKFTYEMWRACRLVVDTGIHAKNWTRQQVVNYMSQNTALSLHEINTETDRYISWPGQALSYKIGELKIRELRKKAEKQLGSEFNIRDFHEVVLEQGTVTLAILEERVHNYIQKVNNE
;
A
#
# COMPACT_ATOMS: atom_id res chain seq x y z
N LYS A 1 -11.94 4.85 13.77
CA LYS A 1 -12.17 5.54 15.04
C LYS A 1 -10.91 6.25 15.52
N THR A 2 -9.74 5.63 15.34
CA THR A 2 -8.47 6.14 15.83
C THR A 2 -7.75 6.90 14.71
N LEU A 3 -7.38 8.15 14.99
CA LEU A 3 -6.58 8.99 14.11
C LEU A 3 -5.18 9.17 14.70
N PRO A 4 -4.13 9.26 13.86
CA PRO A 4 -2.78 9.50 14.35
C PRO A 4 -2.66 10.93 14.91
N ARG A 5 -1.77 11.09 15.88
CA ARG A 5 -1.50 12.38 16.52
C ARG A 5 -0.66 13.30 15.64
N LYS A 6 0.23 12.71 14.83
CA LYS A 6 1.10 13.48 13.94
C LYS A 6 0.46 13.67 12.57
N PRO A 7 0.52 14.86 11.99
CA PRO A 7 0.17 15.09 10.59
C PRO A 7 1.26 14.50 9.68
N TYR A 8 1.07 14.61 8.37
CA TYR A 8 2.12 14.42 7.38
C TYR A 8 2.34 15.70 6.59
N GLY A 9 3.53 15.86 6.05
CA GLY A 9 3.86 16.88 5.07
C GLY A 9 3.95 16.29 3.66
N VAL A 10 4.03 17.16 2.66
CA VAL A 10 4.31 16.77 1.27
C VAL A 10 5.61 17.46 0.85
N ALA A 11 6.51 16.70 0.22
CA ALA A 11 7.79 17.24 -0.26
C ALA A 11 8.21 16.56 -1.57
N PRO A 12 9.00 17.20 -2.42
CA PRO A 12 9.57 16.54 -3.58
C PRO A 12 10.59 15.46 -3.16
N VAL A 13 10.72 14.43 -3.98
CA VAL A 13 11.85 13.50 -3.87
C VAL A 13 13.15 14.29 -4.07
N PRO A 14 14.20 14.08 -3.24
CA PRO A 14 15.47 14.78 -3.40
C PRO A 14 16.07 14.61 -4.82
N ASP A 15 16.51 15.70 -5.42
CA ASP A 15 16.98 15.74 -6.83
C ASP A 15 18.06 14.70 -7.14
N ALA A 16 18.95 14.44 -6.19
CA ALA A 16 20.05 13.48 -6.34
C ALA A 16 19.59 12.05 -6.63
N ILE A 17 18.40 11.66 -6.19
CA ILE A 17 17.87 10.30 -6.36
C ILE A 17 16.64 10.25 -7.27
N ALA A 18 15.98 11.38 -7.52
CA ALA A 18 14.71 11.47 -8.24
C ALA A 18 14.72 10.80 -9.62
N PRO A 19 15.82 10.85 -10.44
CA PRO A 19 15.87 10.21 -11.76
C PRO A 19 15.70 8.68 -11.74
N LYS A 20 16.04 8.04 -10.62
CA LYS A 20 15.98 6.57 -10.43
C LYS A 20 15.01 6.15 -9.34
N TYR A 21 14.17 7.07 -8.89
CA TYR A 21 13.21 6.84 -7.81
C TYR A 21 11.81 6.59 -8.38
N THR A 22 10.99 5.83 -7.65
CA THR A 22 9.57 5.58 -7.95
C THR A 22 8.75 6.88 -7.96
N GLY A 23 7.48 6.81 -8.33
CA GLY A 23 6.56 7.96 -8.41
C GLY A 23 6.36 8.73 -7.10
N GLY A 24 6.44 8.06 -5.97
CA GLY A 24 6.38 8.66 -4.63
C GLY A 24 6.54 7.63 -3.53
N ARG A 25 6.66 8.10 -2.29
CA ARG A 25 6.77 7.25 -1.11
C ARG A 25 6.46 8.02 0.17
N TYR A 26 5.79 7.38 1.11
CA TYR A 26 5.74 7.88 2.48
C TYR A 26 7.07 7.60 3.21
N VAL A 27 7.65 8.64 3.79
CA VAL A 27 8.86 8.58 4.60
C VAL A 27 8.47 8.95 6.03
N GLY A 28 8.41 7.95 6.88
CA GLY A 28 8.10 8.14 8.30
C GLY A 28 9.26 8.77 9.07
N THR A 29 8.98 9.22 10.28
CA THR A 29 9.98 9.73 11.22
C THR A 29 10.14 8.81 12.42
N SER A 30 11.24 8.96 13.14
CA SER A 30 11.45 8.21 14.39
C SER A 30 10.36 8.51 15.42
N LYS A 31 10.14 7.59 16.34
CA LYS A 31 9.12 7.72 17.41
C LYS A 31 9.28 8.98 18.25
N ASN A 32 10.51 9.38 18.51
CA ASN A 32 10.84 10.51 19.38
C ASN A 32 10.98 11.83 18.60
N SER A 33 10.82 11.82 17.28
CA SER A 33 10.87 13.04 16.47
C SER A 33 9.60 13.88 16.69
N THR A 34 9.78 15.19 16.77
CA THR A 34 8.67 16.16 16.70
C THR A 34 8.25 16.46 15.26
N GLU A 35 9.11 16.11 14.29
CA GLU A 35 8.84 16.31 12.87
C GLU A 35 7.75 15.36 12.36
N PRO A 36 6.93 15.82 11.42
CA PRO A 36 5.97 14.94 10.72
C PRO A 36 6.70 13.97 9.80
N GLY A 37 6.02 12.88 9.41
CA GLY A 37 6.43 12.13 8.22
C GLY A 37 6.10 12.90 6.94
N TYR A 38 6.70 12.48 5.83
CA TYR A 38 6.50 13.15 4.54
C TYR A 38 6.04 12.18 3.47
N TYR A 39 5.02 12.55 2.74
CA TYR A 39 4.72 11.98 1.44
C TYR A 39 5.63 12.66 0.41
N TRP A 40 6.65 11.93 -0.05
CA TRP A 40 7.51 12.36 -1.14
C TRP A 40 6.86 12.11 -2.49
N VAL A 41 6.77 13.16 -3.31
CA VAL A 41 6.26 13.10 -4.68
C VAL A 41 7.43 13.30 -5.64
N ASN A 42 7.60 12.39 -6.60
CA ASN A 42 8.67 12.53 -7.58
C ASN A 42 8.29 13.55 -8.65
N THR A 43 9.03 14.66 -8.70
CA THR A 43 8.83 15.75 -9.66
C THR A 43 9.83 15.73 -10.82
N TYR A 44 10.70 14.72 -10.87
CA TYR A 44 11.61 14.53 -12.00
C TYR A 44 10.84 14.05 -13.23
N ASP A 45 11.15 14.64 -14.39
CA ASP A 45 10.54 14.32 -15.70
C ASP A 45 8.99 14.36 -15.65
N LEU A 46 8.43 15.52 -15.31
CA LEU A 46 6.99 15.72 -15.20
C LEU A 46 6.19 15.27 -16.43
N PRO A 47 6.69 15.39 -17.68
CA PRO A 47 5.97 14.86 -18.86
C PRO A 47 5.71 13.36 -18.81
N SER A 48 6.55 12.59 -18.11
CA SER A 48 6.35 11.14 -17.93
C SER A 48 5.40 10.77 -16.80
N ARG A 49 4.94 11.76 -15.99
CA ARG A 49 4.13 11.54 -14.78
C ARG A 49 2.72 12.07 -14.96
N THR A 50 1.78 11.16 -15.04
CA THR A 50 0.38 11.49 -15.32
C THR A 50 -0.34 11.96 -14.06
N LEU A 51 -1.01 13.11 -14.11
CA LEU A 51 -1.73 13.67 -12.97
C LEU A 51 -2.89 12.79 -12.50
N TYR A 52 -3.49 12.02 -13.39
CA TYR A 52 -4.65 11.17 -13.05
C TYR A 52 -4.29 10.00 -12.11
N THR A 53 -3.00 9.68 -11.93
CA THR A 53 -2.56 8.67 -10.97
C THR A 53 -2.30 9.24 -9.56
N LEU A 54 -2.19 10.57 -9.43
CA LEU A 54 -1.89 11.20 -8.14
C LEU A 54 -2.92 10.92 -7.03
N PRO A 55 -4.23 10.89 -7.28
CA PRO A 55 -5.18 10.53 -6.23
C PRO A 55 -4.91 9.15 -5.64
N SER A 56 -4.68 8.13 -6.48
CA SER A 56 -4.33 6.78 -6.00
C SER A 56 -3.01 6.77 -5.22
N LEU A 57 -1.98 7.44 -5.71
CA LEU A 57 -0.71 7.54 -5.02
C LEU A 57 -0.87 8.26 -3.67
N THR A 58 -1.64 9.34 -3.64
CA THR A 58 -1.85 10.11 -2.41
C THR A 58 -2.56 9.29 -1.33
N VAL A 59 -3.60 8.54 -1.66
CA VAL A 59 -4.28 7.71 -0.66
C VAL A 59 -3.44 6.51 -0.23
N HIS A 60 -2.56 6.01 -1.10
CA HIS A 60 -1.61 4.96 -0.78
C HIS A 60 -0.55 5.43 0.22
N GLU A 61 0.06 6.57 -0.04
CA GLU A 61 1.20 7.07 0.76
C GLU A 61 0.75 7.87 2.00
N ALA A 62 -0.35 8.61 1.90
CA ALA A 62 -0.83 9.48 2.97
C ALA A 62 -1.95 8.81 3.79
N VAL A 63 -3.17 9.31 3.69
CA VAL A 63 -4.34 8.84 4.45
C VAL A 63 -5.40 8.35 3.46
N PRO A 64 -5.91 7.13 3.64
CA PRO A 64 -5.77 6.23 4.79
C PRO A 64 -4.59 5.25 4.72
N GLY A 65 -3.66 5.39 3.79
CA GLY A 65 -2.56 4.46 3.53
C GLY A 65 -1.40 4.49 4.54
N HIS A 66 -0.17 4.56 4.03
CA HIS A 66 1.05 4.35 4.82
C HIS A 66 1.25 5.32 5.98
N HIS A 67 0.89 6.62 5.81
CA HIS A 67 1.00 7.56 6.92
C HIS A 67 0.10 7.14 8.09
N LEU A 68 -1.18 6.85 7.84
CA LEU A 68 -2.10 6.41 8.90
C LEU A 68 -1.58 5.15 9.58
N GLN A 69 -1.26 4.12 8.80
CA GLN A 69 -0.78 2.83 9.30
C GLN A 69 0.51 2.98 10.12
N GLY A 70 1.52 3.67 9.57
CA GLY A 70 2.83 3.83 10.21
C GLY A 70 2.76 4.68 11.48
N SER A 71 1.95 5.74 11.47
CA SER A 71 1.76 6.60 12.64
C SER A 71 1.06 5.86 13.77
N LEU A 72 -0.01 5.12 13.49
CA LEU A 72 -0.69 4.29 14.49
C LEU A 72 0.25 3.22 15.07
N ASN A 73 1.04 2.54 14.22
CA ASN A 73 2.04 1.58 14.69
C ASN A 73 3.07 2.23 15.64
N ASN A 74 3.54 3.44 15.33
CA ASN A 74 4.46 4.17 16.18
C ASN A 74 3.84 4.59 17.52
N GLU A 75 2.54 4.84 17.55
CA GLU A 75 1.80 5.27 18.74
C GLU A 75 1.42 4.14 19.71
N LEU A 76 1.58 2.87 19.31
CA LEU A 76 1.35 1.72 20.17
C LEU A 76 2.28 1.70 21.41
N GLY A 77 3.44 2.35 21.32
CA GLY A 77 4.37 2.49 22.43
C GLY A 77 4.77 1.13 23.02
N ASP A 78 4.86 1.06 24.35
CA ASP A 78 5.32 -0.14 25.08
C ASP A 78 4.20 -1.20 25.27
N SER A 79 3.03 -0.97 24.73
CA SER A 79 1.93 -1.97 24.73
C SER A 79 2.26 -3.22 23.90
N ILE A 80 3.23 -3.13 22.98
CA ILE A 80 3.75 -4.25 22.21
C ILE A 80 5.29 -4.34 22.32
N PRO A 81 5.86 -5.56 22.21
CA PRO A 81 7.31 -5.75 22.28
C PRO A 81 8.05 -4.93 21.20
N GLN A 82 9.27 -4.46 21.54
CA GLN A 82 10.04 -3.59 20.66
C GLN A 82 10.30 -4.21 19.29
N PHE A 83 10.66 -5.50 19.23
CA PHE A 83 10.92 -6.17 17.95
C PHE A 83 9.72 -6.10 16.99
N ARG A 84 8.48 -6.14 17.50
CA ARG A 84 7.26 -5.98 16.68
C ARG A 84 7.07 -4.55 16.22
N ARG A 85 7.46 -3.57 17.02
CA ARG A 85 7.37 -2.15 16.65
C ARG A 85 8.35 -1.77 15.54
N ASP A 86 9.49 -2.47 15.49
CA ASP A 86 10.55 -2.23 14.52
C ASP A 86 10.43 -3.13 13.28
N LEU A 87 9.54 -4.14 13.33
CA LEU A 87 9.30 -5.06 12.22
C LEU A 87 8.42 -4.40 11.16
N TYR A 88 8.86 -4.51 9.91
CA TYR A 88 8.03 -4.19 8.74
C TYR A 88 7.81 -5.46 7.90
N LEU A 89 6.56 -5.90 7.80
CA LEU A 89 6.14 -6.99 6.93
C LEU A 89 5.48 -6.40 5.70
N SER A 90 6.17 -6.45 4.57
CA SER A 90 5.75 -5.74 3.36
C SER A 90 4.37 -6.16 2.85
N ALA A 91 4.00 -7.45 2.94
CA ALA A 91 2.68 -7.89 2.51
C ALA A 91 1.53 -7.29 3.33
N TYR A 92 1.76 -7.02 4.63
CA TYR A 92 0.80 -6.30 5.46
C TYR A 92 0.79 -4.80 5.13
N GLY A 93 1.98 -4.17 5.06
CA GLY A 93 2.11 -2.73 4.82
C GLY A 93 1.62 -2.31 3.43
N GLU A 94 2.16 -2.93 2.39
CA GLU A 94 1.80 -2.63 1.00
C GLU A 94 0.38 -3.12 0.65
N GLY A 95 -0.03 -4.22 1.28
CA GLY A 95 -1.41 -4.71 1.16
C GLY A 95 -2.42 -3.69 1.67
N TRP A 96 -2.13 -3.04 2.80
CA TRP A 96 -2.96 -1.95 3.32
C TRP A 96 -2.93 -0.72 2.39
N GLY A 97 -1.75 -0.31 1.89
CA GLY A 97 -1.63 0.79 0.94
C GLY A 97 -2.48 0.58 -0.31
N LEU A 98 -2.39 -0.61 -0.93
CA LEU A 98 -3.19 -0.92 -2.12
C LEU A 98 -4.69 -1.09 -1.78
N TYR A 99 -5.03 -1.64 -0.61
CA TYR A 99 -6.40 -1.67 -0.12
C TYR A 99 -6.97 -0.26 0.09
N SER A 100 -6.13 0.70 0.51
CA SER A 100 -6.53 2.10 0.65
C SER A 100 -6.90 2.74 -0.69
N GLU A 101 -6.21 2.39 -1.78
CA GLU A 101 -6.58 2.82 -3.13
C GLU A 101 -7.96 2.27 -3.55
N PHE A 102 -8.27 1.02 -3.18
CA PHE A 102 -9.60 0.44 -3.39
C PHE A 102 -10.67 1.12 -2.52
N LEU A 103 -10.38 1.35 -1.24
CA LEU A 103 -11.29 2.00 -0.30
C LEU A 103 -11.62 3.44 -0.72
N ALA A 104 -10.67 4.16 -1.31
CA ALA A 104 -10.86 5.53 -1.80
C ALA A 104 -11.96 5.64 -2.87
N ASP A 105 -12.21 4.58 -3.63
CA ASP A 105 -13.33 4.50 -4.57
C ASP A 105 -14.68 4.52 -3.85
N GLU A 106 -14.81 3.72 -2.80
CA GLU A 106 -16.00 3.69 -1.95
C GLU A 106 -16.21 5.02 -1.19
N MET A 107 -15.12 5.74 -0.93
CA MET A 107 -15.13 7.07 -0.31
C MET A 107 -15.47 8.20 -1.30
N GLY A 108 -15.64 7.90 -2.60
CA GLY A 108 -15.93 8.88 -3.64
C GLY A 108 -14.77 9.83 -3.96
N MET A 109 -13.52 9.41 -3.71
CA MET A 109 -12.34 10.26 -3.92
C MET A 109 -11.91 10.35 -5.38
N TYR A 110 -12.31 9.40 -6.23
CA TYR A 110 -12.07 9.45 -7.67
C TYR A 110 -13.26 10.10 -8.36
N THR A 111 -13.15 11.39 -8.62
CA THR A 111 -14.27 12.24 -9.05
C THR A 111 -14.41 12.32 -10.57
N THR A 112 -13.41 11.87 -11.31
CA THR A 112 -13.39 11.90 -12.78
C THR A 112 -13.07 10.52 -13.35
N SER A 113 -13.46 10.28 -14.62
CA SER A 113 -13.10 9.07 -15.34
C SER A 113 -11.58 8.90 -15.50
N TYR A 114 -10.83 10.01 -15.53
CA TYR A 114 -9.36 9.98 -15.58
C TYR A 114 -8.77 9.46 -14.27
N GLU A 115 -9.26 9.90 -13.13
CA GLU A 115 -8.82 9.43 -11.82
C GLU A 115 -9.18 7.95 -11.59
N GLN A 116 -10.38 7.53 -12.04
CA GLN A 116 -10.76 6.13 -12.09
C GLN A 116 -9.80 5.30 -12.96
N PHE A 117 -9.43 5.82 -14.13
CA PHE A 117 -8.43 5.18 -14.99
C PHE A 117 -7.07 5.11 -14.29
N GLY A 118 -6.68 6.15 -13.55
CA GLY A 118 -5.47 6.18 -12.75
C GLY A 118 -5.44 5.08 -11.69
N LYS A 119 -6.54 4.90 -10.96
CA LYS A 119 -6.72 3.80 -10.01
C LYS A 119 -6.53 2.44 -10.69
N PHE A 120 -7.22 2.20 -11.83
CA PHE A 120 -7.09 0.93 -12.54
C PHE A 120 -5.70 0.72 -13.12
N THR A 121 -5.02 1.79 -13.56
CA THR A 121 -3.62 1.73 -14.00
C THR A 121 -2.72 1.24 -12.87
N TYR A 122 -2.90 1.76 -11.67
CA TYR A 122 -2.13 1.36 -10.50
C TYR A 122 -2.49 -0.05 -10.00
N GLU A 123 -3.76 -0.42 -10.05
CA GLU A 123 -4.19 -1.78 -9.71
C GLU A 123 -3.59 -2.81 -10.69
N MET A 124 -3.67 -2.54 -12.01
CA MET A 124 -3.08 -3.40 -13.03
C MET A 124 -1.56 -3.48 -12.89
N TRP A 125 -0.91 -2.38 -12.62
CA TRP A 125 0.53 -2.37 -12.34
C TRP A 125 0.90 -3.37 -11.22
N ARG A 126 0.18 -3.35 -10.08
CA ARG A 126 0.43 -4.27 -8.96
C ARG A 126 0.05 -5.71 -9.30
N ALA A 127 -0.94 -5.93 -10.13
CA ALA A 127 -1.27 -7.26 -10.65
C ALA A 127 -0.14 -7.81 -11.54
N CYS A 128 0.40 -7.00 -12.46
CA CYS A 128 1.51 -7.38 -13.32
C CYS A 128 2.78 -7.73 -12.52
N ARG A 129 3.00 -7.11 -11.37
CA ARG A 129 4.13 -7.43 -10.47
C ARG A 129 4.14 -8.89 -10.03
N LEU A 130 2.97 -9.54 -9.85
CA LEU A 130 2.88 -10.96 -9.51
C LEU A 130 3.52 -11.85 -10.59
N VAL A 131 3.41 -11.43 -11.85
CA VAL A 131 3.98 -12.15 -12.99
C VAL A 131 5.47 -11.85 -13.16
N VAL A 132 5.84 -10.55 -13.15
CA VAL A 132 7.21 -10.17 -13.51
C VAL A 132 8.21 -10.49 -12.40
N ASP A 133 7.86 -10.36 -11.13
CA ASP A 133 8.75 -10.72 -10.02
C ASP A 133 9.05 -12.23 -10.04
N THR A 134 8.00 -13.05 -10.15
CA THR A 134 8.17 -14.51 -10.30
C THR A 134 8.86 -14.87 -11.61
N GLY A 135 8.61 -14.09 -12.67
CA GLY A 135 9.32 -14.21 -13.95
C GLY A 135 10.83 -14.07 -13.77
N ILE A 136 11.27 -13.00 -13.12
CA ILE A 136 12.68 -12.72 -12.85
C ILE A 136 13.30 -13.82 -11.97
N HIS A 137 12.72 -13.98 -10.77
CA HIS A 137 13.40 -14.72 -9.69
C HIS A 137 13.16 -16.25 -9.70
N ALA A 138 12.13 -16.72 -10.40
CA ALA A 138 11.80 -18.16 -10.46
C ALA A 138 11.75 -18.72 -11.88
N LYS A 139 11.74 -17.89 -12.94
CA LYS A 139 11.59 -18.34 -14.33
C LYS A 139 12.69 -17.81 -15.26
N ASN A 140 13.74 -17.21 -14.72
CA ASN A 140 14.89 -16.69 -15.46
C ASN A 140 14.53 -15.67 -16.56
N TRP A 141 13.49 -14.85 -16.32
CA TRP A 141 13.17 -13.77 -17.26
C TRP A 141 14.28 -12.75 -17.30
N THR A 142 14.59 -12.32 -18.51
CA THR A 142 15.49 -11.19 -18.72
C THR A 142 14.80 -9.87 -18.38
N ARG A 143 15.59 -8.83 -18.08
CA ARG A 143 15.09 -7.47 -17.90
C ARG A 143 14.18 -7.03 -19.05
N GLN A 144 14.59 -7.33 -20.31
CA GLN A 144 13.82 -6.94 -21.49
C GLN A 144 12.44 -7.64 -21.56
N GLN A 145 12.35 -8.90 -21.14
CA GLN A 145 11.05 -9.61 -21.05
C GLN A 145 10.11 -8.93 -20.06
N VAL A 146 10.62 -8.48 -18.91
CA VAL A 146 9.85 -7.71 -17.93
C VAL A 146 9.36 -6.40 -18.51
N VAL A 147 10.25 -5.60 -19.11
CA VAL A 147 9.89 -4.32 -19.75
C VAL A 147 8.84 -4.52 -20.83
N ASN A 148 8.99 -5.53 -21.69
CA ASN A 148 8.01 -5.85 -22.72
C ASN A 148 6.64 -6.22 -22.13
N TYR A 149 6.62 -7.10 -21.12
CA TYR A 149 5.37 -7.51 -20.46
C TYR A 149 4.67 -6.32 -19.83
N MET A 150 5.38 -5.49 -19.07
CA MET A 150 4.82 -4.30 -18.41
C MET A 150 4.29 -3.29 -19.45
N SER A 151 5.02 -3.05 -20.52
CA SER A 151 4.61 -2.12 -21.60
C SER A 151 3.35 -2.58 -22.34
N GLN A 152 3.16 -3.88 -22.48
CA GLN A 152 1.98 -4.45 -23.15
C GLN A 152 0.73 -4.51 -22.26
N ASN A 153 0.90 -4.51 -20.94
CA ASN A 153 -0.19 -4.78 -20.00
C ASN A 153 -0.48 -3.61 -19.05
N THR A 154 0.25 -2.50 -19.13
CA THR A 154 0.01 -1.33 -18.27
C THR A 154 0.01 -0.04 -19.09
N ALA A 155 -0.56 1.02 -18.53
CA ALA A 155 -0.52 2.37 -19.07
C ALA A 155 0.61 3.23 -18.45
N LEU A 156 1.60 2.59 -17.82
CA LEU A 156 2.75 3.29 -17.23
C LEU A 156 3.69 3.83 -18.33
N SER A 157 4.36 4.95 -18.04
CA SER A 157 5.41 5.46 -18.92
C SER A 157 6.59 4.49 -19.01
N LEU A 158 7.33 4.51 -20.15
CA LEU A 158 8.53 3.68 -20.29
C LEU A 158 9.59 4.03 -19.24
N HIS A 159 9.67 5.29 -18.81
CA HIS A 159 10.55 5.70 -17.73
C HIS A 159 10.20 4.96 -16.42
N GLU A 160 8.93 4.97 -16.03
CA GLU A 160 8.46 4.28 -14.82
C GLU A 160 8.68 2.76 -14.92
N ILE A 161 8.34 2.13 -16.06
CA ILE A 161 8.54 0.71 -16.29
C ILE A 161 10.02 0.32 -16.13
N ASN A 162 10.94 1.10 -16.67
CA ASN A 162 12.37 0.82 -16.56
C ASN A 162 12.86 0.96 -15.10
N THR A 163 12.49 2.04 -14.43
CA THR A 163 12.85 2.29 -13.02
C THR A 163 12.32 1.15 -12.10
N GLU A 164 11.08 0.77 -12.30
CA GLU A 164 10.46 -0.29 -11.52
C GLU A 164 11.02 -1.67 -11.84
N THR A 165 11.36 -1.96 -13.10
CA THR A 165 12.01 -3.22 -13.45
C THR A 165 13.35 -3.38 -12.73
N ASP A 166 14.16 -2.33 -12.68
CA ASP A 166 15.44 -2.32 -11.97
C ASP A 166 15.24 -2.51 -10.44
N ARG A 167 14.18 -1.93 -9.90
CA ARG A 167 13.77 -2.12 -8.50
C ARG A 167 13.38 -3.57 -8.22
N TYR A 168 12.59 -4.24 -9.08
CA TYR A 168 12.20 -5.65 -8.88
C TYR A 168 13.41 -6.58 -8.91
N ILE A 169 14.36 -6.35 -9.81
CA ILE A 169 15.60 -7.13 -9.87
C ILE A 169 16.39 -7.00 -8.55
N SER A 170 16.44 -5.79 -8.00
CA SER A 170 17.21 -5.48 -6.80
C SER A 170 16.54 -5.95 -5.50
N TRP A 171 15.22 -6.20 -5.53
CA TRP A 171 14.44 -6.46 -4.31
C TRP A 171 13.45 -7.62 -4.48
N PRO A 172 13.95 -8.88 -4.49
CA PRO A 172 13.14 -10.07 -4.75
C PRO A 172 11.94 -10.20 -3.80
N GLY A 173 10.76 -10.46 -4.36
CA GLY A 173 9.53 -10.73 -3.60
C GLY A 173 8.80 -9.49 -3.07
N GLN A 174 9.45 -8.32 -2.99
CA GLN A 174 8.80 -7.11 -2.49
C GLN A 174 7.62 -6.70 -3.40
N ALA A 175 7.78 -6.83 -4.71
CA ALA A 175 6.76 -6.47 -5.67
C ALA A 175 5.46 -7.31 -5.54
N LEU A 176 5.53 -8.52 -5.02
CA LEU A 176 4.39 -9.41 -4.77
C LEU A 176 3.50 -8.91 -3.61
N SER A 177 4.10 -8.23 -2.65
CA SER A 177 3.52 -7.85 -1.37
C SER A 177 2.22 -7.07 -1.51
N TYR A 178 2.17 -6.16 -2.45
CA TYR A 178 1.03 -5.27 -2.71
C TYR A 178 -0.26 -6.04 -2.99
N LYS A 179 -0.27 -6.82 -4.07
CA LYS A 179 -1.48 -7.49 -4.53
C LYS A 179 -1.85 -8.67 -3.65
N ILE A 180 -0.87 -9.42 -3.13
CA ILE A 180 -1.12 -10.53 -2.20
C ILE A 180 -1.76 -10.00 -0.91
N GLY A 181 -1.22 -8.93 -0.34
CA GLY A 181 -1.73 -8.34 0.88
C GLY A 181 -3.12 -7.74 0.70
N GLU A 182 -3.34 -6.98 -0.38
CA GLU A 182 -4.64 -6.39 -0.71
C GLU A 182 -5.72 -7.46 -0.91
N LEU A 183 -5.43 -8.50 -1.66
CA LEU A 183 -6.38 -9.61 -1.89
C LEU A 183 -6.77 -10.28 -0.57
N LYS A 184 -5.81 -10.48 0.35
CA LYS A 184 -6.10 -11.05 1.67
C LYS A 184 -6.97 -10.11 2.51
N ILE A 185 -6.68 -8.81 2.57
CA ILE A 185 -7.51 -7.86 3.31
C ILE A 185 -8.93 -7.82 2.76
N ARG A 186 -9.10 -7.80 1.44
CA ARG A 186 -10.42 -7.83 0.80
C ARG A 186 -11.18 -9.12 1.03
N GLU A 187 -10.47 -10.26 0.99
CA GLU A 187 -11.05 -11.57 1.34
C GLU A 187 -11.59 -11.56 2.76
N LEU A 188 -10.79 -11.09 3.72
CA LEU A 188 -11.16 -11.02 5.13
C LEU A 188 -12.32 -10.05 5.37
N ARG A 189 -12.33 -8.91 4.68
CA ARG A 189 -13.44 -7.96 4.72
C ARG A 189 -14.74 -8.60 4.22
N LYS A 190 -14.73 -9.22 3.05
CA LYS A 190 -15.90 -9.94 2.50
C LYS A 190 -16.41 -11.03 3.43
N LYS A 191 -15.50 -11.75 4.09
CA LYS A 191 -15.84 -12.77 5.09
C LYS A 191 -16.57 -12.14 6.28
N ALA A 192 -16.05 -11.02 6.81
CA ALA A 192 -16.68 -10.30 7.92
C ALA A 192 -18.05 -9.73 7.51
N GLU A 193 -18.15 -9.06 6.36
CA GLU A 193 -19.42 -8.55 5.82
C GLU A 193 -20.48 -9.66 5.70
N LYS A 194 -20.09 -10.82 5.17
CA LYS A 194 -21.01 -11.96 4.98
C LYS A 194 -21.47 -12.58 6.30
N GLN A 195 -20.58 -12.67 7.30
CA GLN A 195 -20.88 -13.37 8.56
C GLN A 195 -21.57 -12.49 9.59
N LEU A 196 -21.33 -11.18 9.55
CA LEU A 196 -21.92 -10.22 10.47
C LEU A 196 -23.19 -9.54 9.92
N GLY A 197 -23.40 -9.53 8.61
CA GLY A 197 -24.58 -8.91 8.01
C GLY A 197 -24.77 -7.46 8.46
N SER A 198 -25.90 -7.16 9.10
CA SER A 198 -26.25 -5.83 9.62
C SER A 198 -25.32 -5.35 10.76
N GLU A 199 -24.68 -6.26 11.47
CA GLU A 199 -23.74 -5.94 12.57
C GLU A 199 -22.33 -5.59 12.07
N PHE A 200 -22.05 -5.75 10.76
CA PHE A 200 -20.76 -5.36 10.19
C PHE A 200 -20.56 -3.86 10.25
N ASN A 201 -19.44 -3.44 10.83
CA ASN A 201 -19.00 -2.06 10.84
C ASN A 201 -17.60 -1.96 10.24
N ILE A 202 -17.49 -1.26 9.11
CA ILE A 202 -16.22 -1.10 8.39
C ILE A 202 -15.13 -0.40 9.25
N ARG A 203 -15.52 0.50 10.15
CA ARG A 203 -14.56 1.20 11.03
C ARG A 203 -13.97 0.24 12.06
N ASP A 204 -14.78 -0.67 12.58
CA ASP A 204 -14.35 -1.69 13.53
C ASP A 204 -13.46 -2.73 12.83
N PHE A 205 -13.82 -3.11 11.60
CA PHE A 205 -12.94 -3.94 10.77
C PHE A 205 -11.56 -3.29 10.54
N HIS A 206 -11.51 -2.02 10.17
CA HIS A 206 -10.24 -1.30 9.98
C HIS A 206 -9.46 -1.15 11.29
N GLU A 207 -10.14 -0.96 12.42
CA GLU A 207 -9.49 -0.97 13.75
C GLU A 207 -8.81 -2.31 14.00
N VAL A 208 -9.51 -3.44 13.79
CA VAL A 208 -8.95 -4.80 13.93
C VAL A 208 -7.73 -5.01 13.04
N VAL A 209 -7.74 -4.46 11.82
CA VAL A 209 -6.58 -4.55 10.92
C VAL A 209 -5.39 -3.78 11.48
N LEU A 210 -5.58 -2.56 12.01
CA LEU A 210 -4.48 -1.61 12.30
C LEU A 210 -4.03 -1.58 13.77
N GLU A 211 -4.89 -1.90 14.73
CA GLU A 211 -4.70 -1.61 16.16
C GLU A 211 -3.51 -2.31 16.84
N GLN A 212 -2.96 -3.36 16.24
CA GLN A 212 -1.82 -4.11 16.80
C GLN A 212 -0.52 -3.94 16.02
N GLY A 213 -0.46 -2.98 15.09
CA GLY A 213 0.67 -2.77 14.22
C GLY A 213 0.90 -3.91 13.23
N THR A 214 2.13 -4.00 12.73
CA THR A 214 2.52 -4.98 11.72
C THR A 214 2.39 -6.42 12.22
N VAL A 215 1.70 -7.26 11.43
CA VAL A 215 1.51 -8.70 11.67
C VAL A 215 1.64 -9.49 10.37
N THR A 216 1.82 -10.80 10.43
CA THR A 216 1.72 -11.66 9.25
C THR A 216 0.26 -11.75 8.77
N LEU A 217 0.06 -12.07 7.48
CA LEU A 217 -1.30 -12.21 6.94
C LEU A 217 -2.08 -13.34 7.63
N ALA A 218 -1.40 -14.40 8.11
CA ALA A 218 -2.04 -15.47 8.88
C ALA A 218 -2.55 -14.98 10.25
N ILE A 219 -1.76 -14.18 10.96
CA ILE A 219 -2.18 -13.57 12.24
C ILE A 219 -3.32 -12.56 11.99
N LEU A 220 -3.27 -11.80 10.90
CA LEU A 220 -4.35 -10.91 10.52
C LEU A 220 -5.67 -11.67 10.31
N GLU A 221 -5.61 -12.82 9.62
CA GLU A 221 -6.77 -13.68 9.41
C GLU A 221 -7.36 -14.19 10.73
N GLU A 222 -6.52 -14.66 11.65
CA GLU A 222 -6.93 -15.10 12.98
C GLU A 222 -7.64 -13.97 13.75
N ARG A 223 -7.10 -12.76 13.72
CA ARG A 223 -7.67 -11.59 14.38
C ARG A 223 -9.04 -11.21 13.84
N VAL A 224 -9.20 -11.19 12.52
CA VAL A 224 -10.49 -10.93 11.90
C VAL A 224 -11.49 -12.04 12.24
N HIS A 225 -11.06 -13.29 12.32
CA HIS A 225 -11.90 -14.39 12.76
C HIS A 225 -12.40 -14.19 14.20
N ASN A 226 -11.50 -13.84 15.12
CA ASN A 226 -11.83 -13.56 16.51
C ASN A 226 -12.78 -12.37 16.64
N TYR A 227 -12.60 -11.31 15.85
CA TYR A 227 -13.52 -10.18 15.77
C TYR A 227 -14.94 -10.63 15.37
N ILE A 228 -15.06 -11.44 14.32
CA ILE A 228 -16.34 -11.96 13.86
C ILE A 228 -17.02 -12.81 14.95
N GLN A 229 -16.26 -13.69 15.60
CA GLN A 229 -16.79 -14.51 16.70
C GLN A 229 -17.27 -13.67 17.88
N LYS A 230 -16.52 -12.63 18.24
CA LYS A 230 -16.87 -11.73 19.33
C LYS A 230 -18.20 -11.02 19.05
N VAL A 231 -18.36 -10.40 17.88
CA VAL A 231 -19.58 -9.68 17.51
C VAL A 231 -20.80 -10.62 17.43
N ASN A 232 -20.63 -11.85 16.93
CA ASN A 232 -21.74 -12.82 16.89
C ASN A 232 -22.18 -13.35 18.27
N ASN A 233 -21.36 -13.18 19.31
CA ASN A 233 -21.67 -13.65 20.68
C ASN A 233 -22.16 -12.51 21.61
N GLU A 234 -22.15 -11.27 21.15
CA GLU A 234 -22.69 -10.09 21.85
C GLU A 234 -24.19 -9.88 21.52
#